data_d5b497b97223c09aa817a40d5b1a5166
#
_entry.id   d5b497b97223c09aa817a40d5b1a5166
#
_cell.length_a   1.000
_cell.length_b   1.000
_cell.length_c   1.000
_cell.angle_alpha   90.00
_cell.angle_beta   90.00
_cell.angle_gamma   90.00
#
_symmetry.space_group_name_H-M   'P 1'
#
loop_
_entity.id
_entity.type
_entity.pdbx_description
1 polymer ?
#
loop_
_entity_poly.entity_id
_entity_poly.type
_entity_poly.pdbx_seq_one_letter_code
_entity_poly.pdbx_strand_id
1 'polypeptide(L)'
;MRARTIVVAATLLAWPSFAQAADTQDINVILPLTGGGAFLGKAEQQSLQRYERLVNSTGGIHGKTLKFVFHDDQSSPQVAVQLANQVKAGSPPVILGSALVALCNAMAPLMKEGPLLYCFSPGIQPAGGSFIYSSSTSTKELAGALLRYFGHKGWKKVALITTTDATGQDANRNFKTLVGSEGHKDVELVAEAQMNPADVSAAAQIQRLKGANPDVLVAWSTGGPVGTIFKAIHDAGVEVPVATTNGNMTYAQMTQYAPFLPKELYIPSADWLKPSRPVEAGDASKAKDAFFAAFEGTDIKPDGPATYAWDPALLVVEALRKLKADANAEDLRTYLRELKGFAGVNGYYDFKAVPNRGLDESNVVVTRWDPAAQAWAVVSDPLGIPRVP
;
A
#
# COMPACT_ATOMS: atom_id res chain seq x y z
N MET A 1 -40.98 60.41 54.64
CA MET A 1 -41.06 59.02 54.16
C MET A 1 -39.89 58.82 53.18
N ARG A 2 -38.87 58.05 53.56
CA ARG A 2 -37.72 57.78 52.72
C ARG A 2 -37.84 56.31 52.21
N ALA A 3 -38.02 56.13 50.91
CA ALA A 3 -38.03 54.80 50.23
C ALA A 3 -36.62 54.24 50.16
N ARG A 4 -36.39 53.06 50.69
CA ARG A 4 -35.14 52.30 50.55
C ARG A 4 -35.31 51.37 49.35
N THR A 5 -34.49 51.59 48.30
CA THR A 5 -34.38 50.66 47.13
C THR A 5 -33.43 49.52 47.50
N ILE A 6 -33.90 48.29 47.49
CA ILE A 6 -33.09 47.08 47.68
C ILE A 6 -32.61 46.65 46.30
N VAL A 7 -31.29 46.69 46.08
CA VAL A 7 -30.64 46.12 44.87
C VAL A 7 -30.29 44.65 45.18
N VAL A 8 -30.97 43.72 44.53
CA VAL A 8 -30.64 42.28 44.57
C VAL A 8 -29.59 42.00 43.50
N ALA A 9 -28.36 41.72 43.91
CA ALA A 9 -27.26 41.30 43.01
C ALA A 9 -27.43 39.79 42.75
N ALA A 10 -27.81 39.40 41.53
CA ALA A 10 -27.82 38.03 41.08
C ALA A 10 -26.39 37.59 40.70
N THR A 11 -25.78 36.78 41.57
CA THR A 11 -24.48 36.12 41.29
C THR A 11 -24.71 34.94 40.34
N LEU A 12 -24.32 35.08 39.07
CA LEU A 12 -24.24 33.98 38.10
C LEU A 12 -23.06 33.08 38.47
N LEU A 13 -23.34 31.91 39.04
CA LEU A 13 -22.38 30.81 39.22
C LEU A 13 -22.06 30.22 37.83
N ALA A 14 -20.92 30.61 37.25
CA ALA A 14 -20.35 29.93 36.10
C ALA A 14 -19.81 28.55 36.54
N TRP A 15 -20.50 27.47 36.18
CA TRP A 15 -19.98 26.15 36.36
C TRP A 15 -18.79 25.95 35.36
N PRO A 16 -17.62 25.47 35.85
CA PRO A 16 -16.54 25.13 34.96
C PRO A 16 -17.02 23.93 34.11
N SER A 17 -17.15 24.14 32.78
CA SER A 17 -17.30 23.04 31.84
C SER A 17 -15.99 22.28 31.87
N PHE A 18 -15.93 21.18 32.59
CA PHE A 18 -14.85 20.20 32.40
C PHE A 18 -14.95 19.72 30.94
N ALA A 19 -14.02 20.13 30.09
CA ALA A 19 -13.83 19.52 28.81
C ALA A 19 -13.49 18.04 29.09
N GLN A 20 -14.47 17.17 28.93
CA GLN A 20 -14.27 15.72 29.02
C GLN A 20 -13.34 15.39 27.86
N ALA A 21 -12.16 14.83 28.16
CA ALA A 21 -11.27 14.32 27.13
C ALA A 21 -12.10 13.38 26.26
N ALA A 22 -12.15 13.67 24.95
CA ALA A 22 -12.90 12.83 24.03
C ALA A 22 -12.37 11.40 24.15
N ASP A 23 -13.26 10.44 24.44
CA ASP A 23 -12.91 9.03 24.49
C ASP A 23 -12.42 8.60 23.09
N THR A 24 -11.19 8.07 23.00
CA THR A 24 -10.57 7.73 21.73
C THR A 24 -10.58 6.22 21.49
N GLN A 25 -10.71 5.84 20.22
CA GLN A 25 -10.43 4.50 19.74
C GLN A 25 -9.06 4.54 19.05
N ASP A 26 -8.03 4.14 19.80
CA ASP A 26 -6.67 4.14 19.27
C ASP A 26 -6.41 2.89 18.41
N ILE A 27 -5.84 3.10 17.21
CA ILE A 27 -5.34 2.04 16.35
C ILE A 27 -3.85 2.29 16.11
N ASN A 28 -3.01 1.34 16.55
CA ASN A 28 -1.57 1.44 16.38
C ASN A 28 -1.15 1.13 14.95
N VAL A 29 -0.24 1.95 14.41
CA VAL A 29 0.26 1.86 13.04
C VAL A 29 1.80 1.86 13.08
N ILE A 30 2.42 0.80 12.59
CA ILE A 30 3.88 0.68 12.51
C ILE A 30 4.28 0.90 11.05
N LEU A 31 5.07 1.93 10.74
CA LEU A 31 5.43 2.33 9.38
C LEU A 31 6.91 2.71 9.25
N PRO A 32 7.51 2.53 8.06
CA PRO A 32 8.85 3.03 7.76
C PRO A 32 8.78 4.54 7.45
N LEU A 33 8.69 5.39 8.48
CA LEU A 33 8.64 6.84 8.30
C LEU A 33 10.00 7.43 7.99
N THR A 34 11.07 6.69 8.34
CA THR A 34 12.46 6.99 8.00
C THR A 34 13.15 5.78 7.36
N GLY A 35 14.37 5.97 6.83
CA GLY A 35 15.12 4.93 6.14
C GLY A 35 14.67 4.67 4.70
N GLY A 36 15.03 3.50 4.15
CA GLY A 36 14.83 3.17 2.73
C GLY A 36 13.37 3.06 2.28
N GLY A 37 12.44 2.77 3.19
CA GLY A 37 11.00 2.67 2.94
C GLY A 37 10.21 3.97 3.12
N ALA A 38 10.86 5.09 3.42
CA ALA A 38 10.18 6.32 3.84
C ALA A 38 9.21 6.90 2.79
N PHE A 39 9.42 6.66 1.50
CA PHE A 39 8.47 7.09 0.46
C PHE A 39 7.09 6.44 0.64
N LEU A 40 7.09 5.14 0.95
CA LEU A 40 5.85 4.39 1.20
C LEU A 40 5.22 4.82 2.52
N GLY A 41 5.97 4.73 3.61
CA GLY A 41 5.46 5.00 4.95
C GLY A 41 4.87 6.40 5.11
N LYS A 42 5.45 7.42 4.46
CA LYS A 42 4.91 8.78 4.48
C LYS A 42 3.61 8.91 3.68
N ALA A 43 3.51 8.28 2.51
CA ALA A 43 2.28 8.27 1.72
C ALA A 43 1.15 7.55 2.48
N GLU A 44 1.45 6.42 3.10
CA GLU A 44 0.53 5.65 3.92
C GLU A 44 0.09 6.42 5.17
N GLN A 45 1.02 7.07 5.87
CA GLN A 45 0.72 7.93 7.02
C GLN A 45 -0.23 9.08 6.64
N GLN A 46 0.06 9.77 5.55
CA GLN A 46 -0.79 10.85 5.05
C GLN A 46 -2.20 10.35 4.71
N SER A 47 -2.30 9.18 4.09
CA SER A 47 -3.57 8.53 3.76
C SER A 47 -4.39 8.23 5.02
N LEU A 48 -3.79 7.60 6.02
CA LEU A 48 -4.45 7.28 7.29
C LEU A 48 -4.90 8.54 8.03
N GLN A 49 -4.10 9.60 8.04
CA GLN A 49 -4.50 10.89 8.64
C GLN A 49 -5.72 11.53 7.93
N ARG A 50 -5.85 11.33 6.60
CA ARG A 50 -7.06 11.77 5.87
C ARG A 50 -8.24 10.90 6.20
N TYR A 51 -8.04 9.59 6.26
CA TYR A 51 -9.09 8.65 6.63
C TYR A 51 -9.58 8.87 8.07
N GLU A 52 -8.69 9.13 9.03
CA GLU A 52 -9.03 9.48 10.41
C GLU A 52 -9.99 10.69 10.47
N ARG A 53 -9.70 11.76 9.72
CA ARG A 53 -10.58 12.93 9.63
C ARG A 53 -11.95 12.57 9.07
N LEU A 54 -12.00 11.77 8.00
CA LEU A 54 -13.25 11.31 7.40
C LEU A 54 -14.09 10.51 8.40
N VAL A 55 -13.48 9.54 9.09
CA VAL A 55 -14.16 8.72 10.10
C VAL A 55 -14.71 9.59 11.23
N ASN A 56 -13.91 10.52 11.72
CA ASN A 56 -14.29 11.39 12.83
C ASN A 56 -15.39 12.39 12.44
N SER A 57 -15.41 12.86 11.19
CA SER A 57 -16.51 13.71 10.70
C SER A 57 -17.84 12.98 10.56
N THR A 58 -17.82 11.63 10.55
CA THR A 58 -19.00 10.77 10.47
C THR A 58 -19.35 10.05 11.79
N GLY A 59 -18.87 10.57 12.93
CA GLY A 59 -19.21 10.08 14.27
C GLY A 59 -18.26 9.04 14.86
N GLY A 60 -17.09 8.83 14.26
CA GLY A 60 -16.05 7.95 14.81
C GLY A 60 -16.41 6.46 14.79
N ILE A 61 -16.00 5.74 15.82
CA ILE A 61 -16.30 4.32 16.06
C ILE A 61 -17.03 4.22 17.40
N HIS A 62 -18.28 3.81 17.41
CA HIS A 62 -19.14 3.76 18.61
C HIS A 62 -19.17 5.07 19.41
N GLY A 63 -19.13 6.22 18.71
CA GLY A 63 -19.10 7.54 19.34
C GLY A 63 -17.74 7.98 19.87
N LYS A 64 -16.71 7.13 19.78
CA LYS A 64 -15.32 7.47 20.12
C LYS A 64 -14.61 8.06 18.92
N THR A 65 -13.73 9.02 19.18
CA THR A 65 -12.86 9.60 18.14
C THR A 65 -11.79 8.59 17.73
N LEU A 66 -11.70 8.24 16.44
CA LEU A 66 -10.61 7.43 15.91
C LEU A 66 -9.30 8.21 16.01
N LYS A 67 -8.24 7.53 16.45
CA LYS A 67 -6.87 8.05 16.46
C LYS A 67 -5.90 6.98 15.96
N PHE A 68 -5.17 7.27 14.87
CA PHE A 68 -4.02 6.46 14.48
C PHE A 68 -2.78 6.88 15.27
N VAL A 69 -2.18 5.92 15.97
CA VAL A 69 -0.95 6.11 16.75
C VAL A 69 0.23 5.57 15.94
N PHE A 70 1.01 6.48 15.37
CA PHE A 70 2.10 6.12 14.47
C PHE A 70 3.40 5.82 15.20
N HIS A 71 4.07 4.75 14.80
CA HIS A 71 5.38 4.30 15.27
C HIS A 71 6.31 4.15 14.08
N ASP A 72 7.49 4.78 14.13
CA ASP A 72 8.50 4.69 13.08
C ASP A 72 9.36 3.43 13.26
N ASP A 73 9.24 2.47 12.35
CA ASP A 73 10.05 1.26 12.34
C ASP A 73 11.45 1.47 11.73
N GLN A 74 11.75 2.67 11.24
CA GLN A 74 13.04 3.09 10.67
C GLN A 74 13.51 2.20 9.51
N SER A 75 12.59 1.50 8.85
CA SER A 75 12.90 0.47 7.85
C SER A 75 13.77 -0.68 8.41
N SER A 76 13.71 -0.92 9.73
CA SER A 76 14.52 -1.91 10.46
C SER A 76 13.64 -3.03 11.02
N PRO A 77 13.87 -4.30 10.63
CA PRO A 77 13.13 -5.44 11.18
C PRO A 77 13.25 -5.56 12.72
N GLN A 78 14.41 -5.20 13.29
CA GLN A 78 14.63 -5.24 14.73
C GLN A 78 13.76 -4.20 15.46
N VAL A 79 13.69 -2.98 14.95
CA VAL A 79 12.84 -1.91 15.50
C VAL A 79 11.37 -2.28 15.36
N ALA A 80 10.95 -2.82 14.20
CA ALA A 80 9.58 -3.28 13.98
C ALA A 80 9.15 -4.35 15.00
N VAL A 81 10.00 -5.33 15.29
CA VAL A 81 9.77 -6.36 16.33
C VAL A 81 9.64 -5.75 17.72
N GLN A 82 10.49 -4.79 18.07
CA GLN A 82 10.42 -4.10 19.38
C GLN A 82 9.11 -3.33 19.52
N LEU A 83 8.73 -2.55 18.51
CA LEU A 83 7.46 -1.80 18.49
C LEU A 83 6.26 -2.74 18.54
N ALA A 84 6.27 -3.82 17.76
CA ALA A 84 5.19 -4.81 17.76
C ALA A 84 5.00 -5.45 19.15
N ASN A 85 6.07 -5.80 19.86
CA ASN A 85 5.99 -6.31 21.24
C ASN A 85 5.45 -5.27 22.21
N GLN A 86 5.89 -4.01 22.08
CA GLN A 86 5.41 -2.91 22.93
C GLN A 86 3.89 -2.68 22.72
N VAL A 87 3.44 -2.61 21.47
CA VAL A 87 2.03 -2.40 21.13
C VAL A 87 1.19 -3.60 21.56
N LYS A 88 1.67 -4.83 21.32
CA LYS A 88 0.97 -6.07 21.72
C LYS A 88 0.71 -6.16 23.22
N ALA A 89 1.59 -5.61 24.07
CA ALA A 89 1.42 -5.62 25.52
C ALA A 89 0.11 -4.92 25.98
N GLY A 90 -0.41 -3.97 25.17
CA GLY A 90 -1.71 -3.33 25.39
C GLY A 90 -2.90 -4.13 24.89
N SER A 91 -2.70 -5.33 24.36
CA SER A 91 -3.74 -6.22 23.79
C SER A 91 -4.71 -5.54 22.81
N PRO A 92 -4.25 -4.73 21.84
CA PRO A 92 -5.13 -4.12 20.87
C PRO A 92 -5.74 -5.20 19.94
N PRO A 93 -6.93 -4.98 19.37
CA PRO A 93 -7.53 -5.91 18.41
C PRO A 93 -6.74 -5.99 17.10
N VAL A 94 -6.04 -4.92 16.72
CA VAL A 94 -5.33 -4.81 15.45
C VAL A 94 -4.09 -3.93 15.55
N ILE A 95 -3.09 -4.26 14.72
CA ILE A 95 -1.95 -3.42 14.35
C ILE A 95 -1.96 -3.26 12.84
N LEU A 96 -1.82 -2.05 12.33
CA LEU A 96 -1.69 -1.76 10.90
C LEU A 96 -0.22 -1.58 10.51
N GLY A 97 0.16 -2.00 9.29
CA GLY A 97 1.53 -1.90 8.76
C GLY A 97 2.34 -3.17 9.01
N SER A 98 3.59 -3.23 8.67
CA SER A 98 4.43 -2.26 7.98
C SER A 98 4.25 -2.30 6.44
N ALA A 99 4.90 -1.36 5.74
CA ALA A 99 4.90 -1.32 4.27
C ALA A 99 5.91 -2.32 3.65
N LEU A 100 6.89 -2.78 4.42
CA LEU A 100 8.00 -3.59 3.89
C LEU A 100 7.83 -5.07 4.25
N VAL A 101 8.06 -5.94 3.25
CA VAL A 101 7.95 -7.41 3.37
C VAL A 101 8.78 -7.94 4.54
N ALA A 102 10.04 -7.50 4.66
CA ALA A 102 10.95 -7.98 5.70
C ALA A 102 10.44 -7.66 7.11
N LEU A 103 9.83 -6.49 7.29
CA LEU A 103 9.33 -6.03 8.58
C LEU A 103 8.04 -6.77 8.97
N CYS A 104 7.12 -6.94 8.02
CA CYS A 104 5.94 -7.76 8.20
C CYS A 104 6.29 -9.21 8.58
N ASN A 105 7.23 -9.81 7.85
CA ASN A 105 7.69 -11.18 8.14
C ASN A 105 8.35 -11.29 9.51
N ALA A 106 9.05 -10.24 9.97
CA ALA A 106 9.67 -10.22 11.31
C ALA A 106 8.62 -10.10 12.43
N MET A 107 7.54 -9.33 12.22
CA MET A 107 6.46 -9.17 13.19
C MET A 107 5.48 -10.35 13.22
N ALA A 108 5.23 -10.99 12.08
CA ALA A 108 4.20 -12.03 11.93
C ALA A 108 4.29 -13.19 12.97
N PRO A 109 5.46 -13.72 13.34
CA PRO A 109 5.57 -14.77 14.37
C PRO A 109 5.06 -14.37 15.75
N LEU A 110 5.00 -13.06 16.06
CA LEU A 110 4.52 -12.53 17.33
C LEU A 110 2.99 -12.56 17.43
N MET A 111 2.28 -12.66 16.28
CA MET A 111 0.83 -12.48 16.16
C MET A 111 0.06 -13.82 16.04
N LYS A 112 0.62 -14.92 16.55
CA LYS A 112 -0.02 -16.26 16.45
C LYS A 112 -1.42 -16.32 17.08
N GLU A 113 -1.62 -15.55 18.14
CA GLU A 113 -2.88 -15.48 18.91
C GLU A 113 -3.47 -14.06 18.92
N GLY A 114 -3.10 -13.25 17.94
CA GLY A 114 -3.41 -11.82 17.87
C GLY A 114 -2.31 -10.95 18.53
N PRO A 115 -2.48 -9.62 18.36
CA PRO A 115 -3.49 -8.89 17.57
C PRO A 115 -3.48 -9.27 16.09
N LEU A 116 -4.56 -8.87 15.37
CA LEU A 116 -4.54 -8.96 13.92
C LEU A 116 -3.48 -8.00 13.37
N LEU A 117 -2.60 -8.48 12.51
CA LEU A 117 -1.59 -7.66 11.82
C LEU A 117 -2.00 -7.50 10.36
N TYR A 118 -2.39 -6.30 9.98
CA TYR A 118 -2.72 -5.98 8.59
C TYR A 118 -1.54 -5.29 7.92
N CYS A 119 -0.71 -6.06 7.22
CA CYS A 119 0.46 -5.59 6.50
C CYS A 119 0.10 -4.84 5.21
N PHE A 120 0.81 -3.75 4.92
CA PHE A 120 0.63 -2.94 3.72
C PHE A 120 1.56 -3.36 2.57
N SER A 121 1.92 -4.64 2.54
CA SER A 121 2.88 -5.17 1.56
C SER A 121 2.29 -6.33 0.76
N PRO A 122 2.46 -6.36 -0.58
CA PRO A 122 1.99 -7.46 -1.45
C PRO A 122 2.83 -8.73 -1.30
N GLY A 123 4.09 -8.62 -0.87
CA GLY A 123 5.07 -9.72 -0.90
C GLY A 123 5.01 -10.68 0.28
N ILE A 124 4.09 -10.48 1.24
CA ILE A 124 3.86 -11.47 2.30
C ILE A 124 2.84 -12.52 1.83
N GLN A 125 2.93 -13.72 2.39
CA GLN A 125 2.05 -14.84 2.07
C GLN A 125 1.34 -15.30 3.35
N PRO A 126 0.24 -14.63 3.77
CA PRO A 126 -0.48 -15.01 4.98
C PRO A 126 -1.09 -16.39 4.84
N ALA A 127 -0.94 -17.23 5.85
CA ALA A 127 -1.69 -18.49 5.91
C ALA A 127 -3.18 -18.19 6.11
N GLY A 128 -4.04 -18.90 5.39
CA GLY A 128 -5.48 -18.77 5.53
C GLY A 128 -5.93 -19.00 6.98
N GLY A 129 -6.77 -18.09 7.51
CA GLY A 129 -7.25 -18.14 8.88
C GLY A 129 -6.25 -17.69 9.96
N SER A 130 -5.04 -17.25 9.60
CA SER A 130 -4.11 -16.64 10.55
C SER A 130 -4.56 -15.24 10.95
N PHE A 131 -3.87 -14.63 11.94
CA PHE A 131 -4.05 -13.22 12.31
C PHE A 131 -3.27 -12.26 11.40
N ILE A 132 -2.62 -12.76 10.36
CA ILE A 132 -1.85 -11.94 9.42
C ILE A 132 -2.68 -11.69 8.17
N TYR A 133 -2.84 -10.43 7.80
CA TYR A 133 -3.51 -9.98 6.58
C TYR A 133 -2.55 -9.18 5.71
N SER A 134 -2.81 -9.13 4.41
CA SER A 134 -2.00 -8.38 3.45
C SER A 134 -2.90 -7.48 2.62
N SER A 135 -2.52 -6.24 2.46
CA SER A 135 -3.16 -5.34 1.50
C SER A 135 -2.61 -5.56 0.09
N SER A 136 -3.34 -5.06 -0.91
CA SER A 136 -2.99 -5.18 -2.32
C SER A 136 -3.02 -6.63 -2.85
N THR A 137 -2.88 -6.79 -4.15
CA THR A 137 -2.68 -8.10 -4.81
C THR A 137 -1.27 -8.63 -4.56
N SER A 138 -1.06 -9.94 -4.67
CA SER A 138 0.24 -10.55 -4.39
C SER A 138 1.30 -10.21 -5.44
N THR A 139 2.56 -10.34 -5.07
CA THR A 139 3.69 -10.20 -6.02
C THR A 139 3.54 -11.14 -7.22
N LYS A 140 3.00 -12.36 -7.00
CA LYS A 140 2.75 -13.32 -8.08
C LYS A 140 1.78 -12.77 -9.12
N GLU A 141 0.68 -12.19 -8.66
CA GLU A 141 -0.38 -11.65 -9.52
C GLU A 141 0.09 -10.37 -10.25
N LEU A 142 0.83 -9.51 -9.54
CA LEU A 142 1.45 -8.32 -10.13
C LEU A 142 2.46 -8.69 -11.23
N ALA A 143 3.35 -9.66 -10.96
CA ALA A 143 4.32 -10.18 -11.94
C ALA A 143 3.62 -10.87 -13.12
N GLY A 144 2.56 -11.66 -12.85
CA GLY A 144 1.77 -12.32 -13.88
C GLY A 144 1.12 -11.34 -14.85
N ALA A 145 0.52 -10.27 -14.35
CA ALA A 145 -0.07 -9.22 -15.19
C ALA A 145 0.98 -8.52 -16.06
N LEU A 146 2.17 -8.23 -15.51
CA LEU A 146 3.28 -7.67 -16.31
C LEU A 146 3.74 -8.63 -17.42
N LEU A 147 3.95 -9.91 -17.09
CA LEU A 147 4.41 -10.89 -18.08
C LEU A 147 3.40 -11.08 -19.21
N ARG A 148 2.09 -11.11 -18.89
CA ARG A 148 1.04 -11.13 -19.92
C ARG A 148 1.06 -9.87 -20.77
N TYR A 149 1.19 -8.70 -20.13
CA TYR A 149 1.30 -7.42 -20.84
C TYR A 149 2.50 -7.43 -21.80
N PHE A 150 3.67 -7.90 -21.33
CA PHE A 150 4.88 -8.01 -22.17
C PHE A 150 4.67 -8.94 -23.35
N GLY A 151 4.10 -10.12 -23.15
CA GLY A 151 3.78 -11.07 -24.22
C GLY A 151 2.90 -10.44 -25.31
N HIS A 152 1.82 -9.76 -24.90
CA HIS A 152 0.94 -9.03 -25.83
C HIS A 152 1.61 -7.87 -26.56
N LYS A 153 2.60 -7.21 -25.92
CA LYS A 153 3.42 -6.15 -26.55
C LYS A 153 4.52 -6.71 -27.47
N GLY A 154 4.72 -8.03 -27.50
CA GLY A 154 5.81 -8.68 -28.22
C GLY A 154 7.16 -8.55 -27.53
N TRP A 155 7.22 -8.12 -26.28
CA TRP A 155 8.45 -8.03 -25.46
C TRP A 155 8.72 -9.40 -24.81
N LYS A 156 9.41 -10.26 -25.53
CA LYS A 156 9.59 -11.67 -25.15
C LYS A 156 10.78 -11.90 -24.25
N LYS A 157 11.84 -11.10 -24.41
CA LYS A 157 13.11 -11.22 -23.66
C LYS A 157 13.09 -10.30 -22.44
N VAL A 158 12.92 -10.88 -21.27
CA VAL A 158 12.86 -10.15 -20.00
C VAL A 158 14.20 -10.24 -19.29
N ALA A 159 14.80 -9.09 -18.93
CA ALA A 159 15.89 -9.03 -17.96
C ALA A 159 15.33 -8.65 -16.61
N LEU A 160 15.82 -9.27 -15.53
CA LEU A 160 15.33 -9.06 -14.16
C LEU A 160 16.47 -8.63 -13.24
N ILE A 161 16.31 -7.49 -12.58
CA ILE A 161 17.12 -7.12 -11.41
C ILE A 161 16.24 -7.02 -10.18
N THR A 162 16.66 -7.69 -9.10
CA THR A 162 15.99 -7.65 -7.80
C THR A 162 16.98 -7.27 -6.71
N THR A 163 16.46 -6.80 -5.58
CA THR A 163 17.28 -6.66 -4.37
C THR A 163 17.41 -8.01 -3.64
N THR A 164 18.44 -8.14 -2.78
CA THR A 164 18.70 -9.35 -1.99
C THR A 164 17.85 -9.44 -0.73
N ASP A 165 17.02 -8.44 -0.45
CA ASP A 165 16.07 -8.42 0.66
C ASP A 165 14.81 -9.29 0.37
N ALA A 166 13.91 -9.36 1.34
CA ALA A 166 12.70 -10.18 1.24
C ALA A 166 11.81 -9.78 0.05
N THR A 167 11.74 -8.50 -0.32
CA THR A 167 10.98 -8.00 -1.47
C THR A 167 11.54 -8.55 -2.78
N GLY A 168 12.85 -8.40 -2.97
CA GLY A 168 13.52 -8.88 -4.19
C GLY A 168 13.57 -10.41 -4.27
N GLN A 169 13.74 -11.11 -3.14
CA GLN A 169 13.69 -12.57 -3.10
C GLN A 169 12.30 -13.11 -3.46
N ASP A 170 11.23 -12.49 -2.94
CA ASP A 170 9.87 -12.89 -3.29
C ASP A 170 9.60 -12.69 -4.79
N ALA A 171 9.99 -11.54 -5.34
CA ALA A 171 9.87 -11.27 -6.78
C ALA A 171 10.66 -12.27 -7.63
N ASN A 172 11.91 -12.53 -7.29
CA ASN A 172 12.77 -13.48 -8.02
C ASN A 172 12.12 -14.86 -8.12
N ARG A 173 11.59 -15.38 -6.98
CA ARG A 173 10.87 -16.65 -6.98
C ARG A 173 9.64 -16.61 -7.90
N ASN A 174 8.83 -15.56 -7.81
CA ASN A 174 7.59 -15.46 -8.57
C ASN A 174 7.84 -15.32 -10.08
N PHE A 175 8.77 -14.46 -10.50
CA PHE A 175 9.12 -14.33 -11.93
C PHE A 175 9.65 -15.65 -12.50
N LYS A 176 10.54 -16.35 -11.79
CA LYS A 176 11.06 -17.67 -12.22
C LYS A 176 9.97 -18.73 -12.33
N THR A 177 8.99 -18.71 -11.44
CA THR A 177 7.89 -19.67 -11.46
C THR A 177 6.92 -19.39 -12.60
N LEU A 178 6.71 -18.11 -12.93
CA LEU A 178 5.71 -17.70 -13.91
C LEU A 178 6.23 -17.79 -15.34
N VAL A 179 7.49 -17.38 -15.58
CA VAL A 179 8.07 -17.42 -16.92
C VAL A 179 8.07 -18.85 -17.48
N GLY A 180 7.57 -19.02 -18.71
CA GLY A 180 7.42 -20.31 -19.37
C GLY A 180 6.23 -21.15 -18.86
N SER A 181 5.48 -20.72 -17.84
CA SER A 181 4.23 -21.35 -17.41
C SER A 181 3.12 -21.15 -18.45
N GLU A 182 1.99 -21.87 -18.31
CA GLU A 182 0.93 -21.91 -19.32
C GLU A 182 0.42 -20.54 -19.75
N GLY A 183 0.27 -19.58 -18.84
CA GLY A 183 -0.17 -18.22 -19.14
C GLY A 183 0.94 -17.27 -19.65
N HIS A 184 2.20 -17.72 -19.73
CA HIS A 184 3.39 -16.88 -19.99
C HIS A 184 4.44 -17.56 -20.87
N LYS A 185 4.00 -18.43 -21.80
CA LYS A 185 4.87 -19.22 -22.68
C LYS A 185 5.69 -18.38 -23.67
N ASP A 186 5.21 -17.17 -23.96
CA ASP A 186 5.81 -16.28 -24.94
C ASP A 186 6.92 -15.39 -24.38
N VAL A 187 7.22 -15.48 -23.08
CA VAL A 187 8.25 -14.68 -22.42
C VAL A 187 9.31 -15.56 -21.78
N GLU A 188 10.57 -15.11 -21.84
CA GLU A 188 11.72 -15.81 -21.25
C GLU A 188 12.56 -14.84 -20.39
N LEU A 189 13.19 -15.34 -19.33
CA LEU A 189 14.20 -14.61 -18.57
C LEU A 189 15.56 -14.82 -19.24
N VAL A 190 16.03 -13.80 -19.98
CA VAL A 190 17.31 -13.87 -20.71
C VAL A 190 18.50 -13.51 -19.81
N ALA A 191 18.29 -12.77 -18.73
CA ALA A 191 19.32 -12.44 -17.76
C ALA A 191 18.72 -12.06 -16.40
N GLU A 192 19.48 -12.34 -15.35
CA GLU A 192 19.13 -12.01 -13.97
C GLU A 192 20.31 -11.37 -13.24
N ALA A 193 20.00 -10.43 -12.35
CA ALA A 193 20.96 -9.81 -11.45
C ALA A 193 20.32 -9.54 -10.08
N GLN A 194 21.16 -9.45 -9.07
CA GLN A 194 20.76 -9.02 -7.73
C GLN A 194 21.68 -7.89 -7.24
N MET A 195 21.12 -7.02 -6.40
CA MET A 195 21.80 -5.90 -5.77
C MET A 195 21.47 -5.90 -4.28
N ASN A 196 22.45 -5.64 -3.42
CA ASN A 196 22.14 -5.41 -2.02
C ASN A 196 21.42 -4.06 -1.88
N PRO A 197 20.35 -3.94 -1.08
CA PRO A 197 19.64 -2.67 -0.88
C PRO A 197 20.52 -1.52 -0.39
N ALA A 198 21.63 -1.82 0.27
CA ALA A 198 22.61 -0.84 0.75
C ALA A 198 23.67 -0.44 -0.28
N ASP A 199 23.71 -1.09 -1.45
CA ASP A 199 24.66 -0.76 -2.52
C ASP A 199 24.35 0.63 -3.08
N VAL A 200 25.40 1.39 -3.33
CA VAL A 200 25.31 2.75 -3.91
C VAL A 200 25.41 2.75 -5.44
N SER A 201 25.59 1.60 -6.06
CA SER A 201 25.68 1.44 -7.51
C SER A 201 25.18 0.06 -7.96
N ALA A 202 24.47 0.04 -9.10
CA ALA A 202 24.04 -1.18 -9.80
C ALA A 202 24.70 -1.28 -11.19
N ALA A 203 25.76 -0.52 -11.48
CA ALA A 203 26.35 -0.39 -12.82
C ALA A 203 26.76 -1.73 -13.42
N ALA A 204 27.48 -2.58 -12.67
CA ALA A 204 27.91 -3.88 -13.14
C ALA A 204 26.75 -4.83 -13.47
N GLN A 205 25.72 -4.82 -12.63
CA GLN A 205 24.50 -5.59 -12.82
C GLN A 205 23.78 -5.15 -14.11
N ILE A 206 23.59 -3.84 -14.29
CA ILE A 206 22.89 -3.28 -15.46
C ILE A 206 23.68 -3.54 -16.74
N GLN A 207 25.01 -3.42 -16.75
CA GLN A 207 25.82 -3.75 -17.93
C GLN A 207 25.67 -5.23 -18.34
N ARG A 208 25.63 -6.15 -17.37
CA ARG A 208 25.39 -7.57 -17.65
C ARG A 208 23.99 -7.80 -18.24
N LEU A 209 22.96 -7.18 -17.69
CA LEU A 209 21.58 -7.30 -18.18
C LEU A 209 21.44 -6.71 -19.59
N LYS A 210 22.04 -5.54 -19.85
CA LYS A 210 22.06 -4.91 -21.18
C LYS A 210 22.71 -5.81 -22.22
N GLY A 211 23.81 -6.51 -21.84
CA GLY A 211 24.52 -7.44 -22.72
C GLY A 211 23.69 -8.64 -23.18
N ALA A 212 22.64 -8.99 -22.49
CA ALA A 212 21.70 -10.04 -22.89
C ALA A 212 20.65 -9.59 -23.92
N ASN A 213 20.70 -8.32 -24.34
CA ASN A 213 19.82 -7.73 -25.35
C ASN A 213 18.31 -7.99 -25.06
N PRO A 214 17.79 -7.58 -23.89
CA PRO A 214 16.39 -7.77 -23.52
C PRO A 214 15.45 -6.83 -24.30
N ASP A 215 14.17 -7.22 -24.42
CA ASP A 215 13.10 -6.37 -24.93
C ASP A 215 12.52 -5.46 -23.84
N VAL A 216 12.61 -5.89 -22.57
CA VAL A 216 12.14 -5.16 -21.39
C VAL A 216 12.99 -5.50 -20.16
N LEU A 217 13.20 -4.52 -19.27
CA LEU A 217 13.91 -4.70 -18.02
C LEU A 217 12.95 -4.55 -16.84
N VAL A 218 12.95 -5.53 -15.94
CA VAL A 218 12.19 -5.46 -14.68
C VAL A 218 13.15 -5.11 -13.54
N ALA A 219 12.94 -3.96 -12.91
CA ALA A 219 13.69 -3.47 -11.74
C ALA A 219 12.83 -3.63 -10.49
N TRP A 220 12.83 -4.83 -9.88
CA TRP A 220 11.96 -5.11 -8.74
C TRP A 220 12.68 -4.90 -7.43
N SER A 221 12.56 -3.70 -6.93
CA SER A 221 13.02 -3.22 -5.65
C SER A 221 12.08 -2.14 -5.15
N THR A 222 11.97 -1.95 -3.86
CA THR A 222 11.03 -0.99 -3.27
C THR A 222 11.76 0.13 -2.54
N GLY A 223 11.28 1.37 -2.68
CA GLY A 223 11.79 2.53 -1.98
C GLY A 223 13.08 3.11 -2.56
N GLY A 224 14.02 3.53 -1.68
CA GLY A 224 15.27 4.19 -2.09
C GLY A 224 16.13 3.38 -3.06
N PRO A 225 16.34 2.07 -2.84
CA PRO A 225 17.21 1.25 -3.70
C PRO A 225 16.81 1.22 -5.17
N VAL A 226 15.53 1.38 -5.54
CA VAL A 226 15.13 1.44 -6.94
C VAL A 226 15.71 2.66 -7.66
N GLY A 227 15.92 3.77 -6.95
CA GLY A 227 16.58 4.97 -7.50
C GLY A 227 18.03 4.69 -7.94
N THR A 228 18.77 3.87 -7.18
CA THR A 228 20.12 3.40 -7.55
C THR A 228 20.07 2.59 -8.85
N ILE A 229 19.06 1.72 -8.99
CA ILE A 229 18.87 0.92 -10.21
C ILE A 229 18.49 1.81 -11.40
N PHE A 230 17.53 2.74 -11.24
CA PHE A 230 17.13 3.66 -12.33
C PHE A 230 18.29 4.55 -12.78
N LYS A 231 19.09 5.06 -11.83
CA LYS A 231 20.29 5.82 -12.18
C LYS A 231 21.29 4.99 -12.99
N ALA A 232 21.54 3.75 -12.62
CA ALA A 232 22.42 2.84 -13.36
C ALA A 232 21.87 2.51 -14.76
N ILE A 233 20.55 2.34 -14.91
CA ILE A 233 19.88 2.15 -16.22
C ILE A 233 20.11 3.36 -17.12
N HIS A 234 19.89 4.57 -16.59
CA HIS A 234 20.11 5.84 -17.29
C HIS A 234 21.57 6.00 -17.71
N ASP A 235 22.51 5.84 -16.76
CA ASP A 235 23.96 6.03 -17.01
C ASP A 235 24.51 5.00 -18.01
N ALA A 236 23.92 3.79 -18.07
CA ALA A 236 24.27 2.75 -19.05
C ALA A 236 23.64 2.97 -20.43
N GLY A 237 22.79 3.99 -20.61
CA GLY A 237 22.07 4.22 -21.86
C GLY A 237 21.17 3.04 -22.24
N VAL A 238 20.42 2.48 -21.29
CA VAL A 238 19.43 1.43 -21.56
C VAL A 238 18.15 2.09 -22.03
N GLU A 239 17.71 1.79 -23.26
CA GLU A 239 16.58 2.44 -23.93
C GLU A 239 15.31 1.57 -23.95
N VAL A 240 15.39 0.30 -23.52
CA VAL A 240 14.22 -0.58 -23.47
C VAL A 240 13.23 -0.15 -22.38
N PRO A 241 11.92 -0.47 -22.52
CA PRO A 241 10.94 -0.25 -21.47
C PRO A 241 11.38 -0.85 -20.13
N VAL A 242 11.04 -0.18 -19.04
CA VAL A 242 11.36 -0.63 -17.68
C VAL A 242 10.07 -0.81 -16.90
N ALA A 243 9.97 -1.91 -16.16
CA ALA A 243 8.90 -2.11 -15.20
C ALA A 243 9.44 -2.19 -13.77
N THR A 244 8.61 -1.81 -12.79
CA THR A 244 8.95 -1.91 -11.37
C THR A 244 7.73 -2.29 -10.52
N THR A 245 7.93 -2.51 -9.23
CA THR A 245 6.83 -2.87 -8.30
C THR A 245 5.90 -1.70 -7.99
N ASN A 246 4.67 -2.02 -7.66
CA ASN A 246 3.61 -1.08 -7.25
C ASN A 246 3.99 -0.21 -6.05
N GLY A 247 4.89 -0.67 -5.16
CA GLY A 247 5.40 0.13 -4.05
C GLY A 247 6.17 1.39 -4.46
N ASN A 248 6.60 1.49 -5.73
CA ASN A 248 7.28 2.67 -6.26
C ASN A 248 6.33 3.67 -6.96
N MET A 249 5.03 3.44 -6.90
CA MET A 249 4.03 4.30 -7.52
C MET A 249 3.76 5.55 -6.67
N THR A 250 4.81 6.33 -6.35
CA THR A 250 4.72 7.56 -5.56
C THR A 250 5.14 8.78 -6.37
N TYR A 251 4.39 9.88 -6.23
CA TYR A 251 4.76 11.15 -6.88
C TYR A 251 6.09 11.69 -6.34
N ALA A 252 6.40 11.46 -5.07
CA ALA A 252 7.66 11.87 -4.46
C ALA A 252 8.87 11.21 -5.14
N GLN A 253 8.81 9.90 -5.43
CA GLN A 253 9.86 9.20 -6.19
C GLN A 253 9.95 9.69 -7.63
N MET A 254 8.81 9.86 -8.31
CA MET A 254 8.80 10.36 -9.69
C MET A 254 9.44 11.75 -9.80
N THR A 255 9.18 12.62 -8.83
CA THR A 255 9.81 13.95 -8.77
C THR A 255 11.30 13.86 -8.46
N GLN A 256 11.69 13.07 -7.45
CA GLN A 256 13.09 12.95 -7.04
C GLN A 256 13.95 12.30 -8.10
N TYR A 257 13.42 11.32 -8.85
CA TYR A 257 14.15 10.56 -9.84
C TYR A 257 13.99 11.11 -11.26
N ALA A 258 13.23 12.19 -11.46
CA ALA A 258 12.94 12.78 -12.77
C ALA A 258 14.17 12.91 -13.71
N PRO A 259 15.39 13.30 -13.22
CA PRO A 259 16.56 13.43 -14.08
C PRO A 259 17.07 12.11 -14.71
N PHE A 260 16.71 10.96 -14.13
CA PHE A 260 17.19 9.65 -14.56
C PHE A 260 16.09 8.56 -14.56
N LEU A 261 14.82 8.96 -14.59
CA LEU A 261 13.73 8.01 -14.80
C LEU A 261 13.88 7.31 -16.16
N PRO A 262 13.54 6.03 -16.26
CA PRO A 262 13.38 5.35 -17.54
C PRO A 262 12.40 6.11 -18.45
N LYS A 263 12.68 6.17 -19.76
CA LYS A 263 11.82 6.83 -20.75
C LYS A 263 10.40 6.27 -20.77
N GLU A 264 10.29 4.96 -20.61
CA GLU A 264 9.03 4.24 -20.46
C GLU A 264 9.08 3.45 -19.17
N LEU A 265 8.27 3.87 -18.17
CA LEU A 265 8.19 3.22 -16.87
C LEU A 265 6.79 2.66 -16.66
N TYR A 266 6.72 1.33 -16.48
CA TYR A 266 5.49 0.58 -16.25
C TYR A 266 5.41 0.05 -14.84
N ILE A 267 4.21 0.09 -14.24
CA ILE A 267 3.95 -0.41 -12.89
C ILE A 267 2.65 -1.20 -12.87
N PRO A 268 2.65 -2.47 -12.43
CA PRO A 268 1.42 -3.21 -12.17
C PRO A 268 0.81 -2.72 -10.87
N SER A 269 -0.48 -2.49 -10.83
CA SER A 269 -1.18 -2.06 -9.61
C SER A 269 -2.63 -2.51 -9.65
N ALA A 270 -3.33 -2.44 -8.52
CA ALA A 270 -4.78 -2.42 -8.54
C ALA A 270 -5.27 -1.20 -9.34
N ASP A 271 -6.47 -1.29 -9.91
CA ASP A 271 -7.08 -0.17 -10.65
C ASP A 271 -7.68 0.86 -9.67
N TRP A 272 -6.83 1.56 -8.94
CA TRP A 272 -7.21 2.57 -7.96
C TRP A 272 -7.42 3.96 -8.58
N LEU A 273 -6.90 4.21 -9.77
CA LEU A 273 -7.01 5.51 -10.44
C LEU A 273 -8.48 5.84 -10.77
N LYS A 274 -8.80 7.13 -10.76
CA LYS A 274 -10.11 7.57 -11.28
C LYS A 274 -10.21 7.19 -12.75
N PRO A 275 -11.33 6.61 -13.19
CA PRO A 275 -11.54 6.32 -14.60
C PRO A 275 -11.44 7.60 -15.44
N SER A 276 -10.76 7.51 -16.58
CA SER A 276 -10.68 8.62 -17.56
C SER A 276 -12.01 8.90 -18.25
N ARG A 277 -13.01 8.01 -18.10
CA ARG A 277 -14.38 8.16 -18.61
C ARG A 277 -15.35 7.89 -17.47
N PRO A 278 -16.53 8.55 -17.45
CA PRO A 278 -17.59 8.24 -16.50
C PRO A 278 -17.94 6.75 -16.58
N VAL A 279 -17.85 6.06 -15.45
CA VAL A 279 -18.32 4.68 -15.27
C VAL A 279 -19.62 4.75 -14.49
N GLU A 280 -20.55 3.81 -14.71
CA GLU A 280 -21.76 3.71 -13.90
C GLU A 280 -21.39 3.67 -12.41
N ALA A 281 -22.17 4.41 -11.60
CA ALA A 281 -21.91 4.62 -10.19
C ALA A 281 -22.16 3.34 -9.37
N GLY A 282 -21.20 2.42 -9.40
CA GLY A 282 -21.14 1.26 -8.51
C GLY A 282 -20.47 1.61 -7.18
N ASP A 283 -20.51 0.68 -6.22
CA ASP A 283 -19.95 0.91 -4.88
C ASP A 283 -18.41 1.10 -4.91
N ALA A 284 -17.69 0.45 -5.84
CA ALA A 284 -16.26 0.67 -6.04
C ALA A 284 -15.96 2.09 -6.55
N SER A 285 -16.81 2.67 -7.40
CA SER A 285 -16.68 4.07 -7.83
C SER A 285 -16.85 5.01 -6.63
N LYS A 286 -17.85 4.76 -5.76
CA LYS A 286 -18.05 5.56 -4.54
C LYS A 286 -16.87 5.47 -3.57
N ALA A 287 -16.26 4.28 -3.45
CA ALA A 287 -15.08 4.10 -2.61
C ALA A 287 -13.88 4.93 -3.14
N LYS A 288 -13.65 4.92 -4.45
CA LYS A 288 -12.65 5.77 -5.11
C LYS A 288 -12.96 7.26 -4.94
N ASP A 289 -14.22 7.68 -5.14
CA ASP A 289 -14.62 9.07 -4.98
C ASP A 289 -14.40 9.56 -3.55
N ALA A 290 -14.76 8.77 -2.54
CA ALA A 290 -14.52 9.09 -1.13
C ALA A 290 -13.01 9.22 -0.81
N PHE A 291 -12.18 8.31 -1.37
CA PHE A 291 -10.73 8.38 -1.23
C PHE A 291 -10.18 9.69 -1.82
N PHE A 292 -10.48 10.00 -3.06
CA PHE A 292 -9.97 11.21 -3.70
C PHE A 292 -10.51 12.48 -3.05
N ALA A 293 -11.79 12.51 -2.66
CA ALA A 293 -12.41 13.65 -1.97
C ALA A 293 -11.71 13.96 -0.63
N ALA A 294 -11.20 12.95 0.09
CA ALA A 294 -10.48 13.16 1.33
C ALA A 294 -9.16 13.94 1.17
N PHE A 295 -8.63 14.03 -0.05
CA PHE A 295 -7.42 14.80 -0.39
C PHE A 295 -7.71 16.15 -1.04
N GLU A 296 -8.96 16.43 -1.43
CA GLU A 296 -9.34 17.70 -2.04
C GLU A 296 -9.05 18.88 -1.08
N GLY A 297 -8.63 20.00 -1.66
CA GLY A 297 -8.23 21.20 -0.90
C GLY A 297 -6.92 21.07 -0.14
N THR A 298 -6.09 20.06 -0.46
CA THR A 298 -4.76 19.87 0.14
C THR A 298 -3.69 19.85 -0.93
N ASP A 299 -2.43 20.07 -0.54
CA ASP A 299 -1.26 19.95 -1.42
C ASP A 299 -0.83 18.48 -1.64
N ILE A 300 -1.53 17.51 -1.04
CA ILE A 300 -1.20 16.09 -1.12
C ILE A 300 -1.95 15.46 -2.29
N LYS A 301 -1.20 14.97 -3.27
CA LYS A 301 -1.72 14.14 -4.36
C LYS A 301 -1.65 12.67 -3.94
N PRO A 302 -2.79 11.97 -3.77
CA PRO A 302 -2.75 10.56 -3.37
C PRO A 302 -2.13 9.69 -4.46
N ASP A 303 -1.40 8.67 -4.04
CA ASP A 303 -0.65 7.76 -4.90
C ASP A 303 -0.94 6.28 -4.57
N GLY A 304 -0.25 5.35 -5.24
CA GLY A 304 -0.49 3.91 -5.05
C GLY A 304 -0.38 3.47 -3.60
N PRO A 305 0.75 3.71 -2.91
CA PRO A 305 0.93 3.35 -1.50
C PRO A 305 -0.13 3.93 -0.56
N ALA A 306 -0.66 5.12 -0.84
CA ALA A 306 -1.76 5.69 -0.06
C ALA A 306 -2.97 4.74 0.01
N THR A 307 -3.26 4.00 -1.06
CA THR A 307 -4.40 3.05 -1.12
C THR A 307 -4.14 1.78 -0.31
N TYR A 308 -2.85 1.40 -0.12
CA TYR A 308 -2.49 0.19 0.62
C TYR A 308 -2.72 0.32 2.12
N ALA A 309 -2.76 1.55 2.63
CA ALA A 309 -3.15 1.85 4.00
C ALA A 309 -4.65 2.20 4.13
N TRP A 310 -5.22 2.88 3.11
CA TRP A 310 -6.62 3.28 3.11
C TRP A 310 -7.59 2.11 3.21
N ASP A 311 -7.48 1.13 2.30
CA ASP A 311 -8.40 0.00 2.27
C ASP A 311 -8.33 -0.89 3.52
N PRO A 312 -7.14 -1.25 4.07
CA PRO A 312 -7.06 -1.90 5.37
C PRO A 312 -7.72 -1.12 6.50
N ALA A 313 -7.52 0.19 6.56
CA ALA A 313 -8.15 1.03 7.57
C ALA A 313 -9.67 1.07 7.38
N LEU A 314 -10.16 1.17 6.13
CA LEU A 314 -11.57 1.12 5.79
C LEU A 314 -12.20 -0.21 6.24
N LEU A 315 -11.59 -1.35 5.92
CA LEU A 315 -12.06 -2.67 6.31
C LEU A 315 -12.09 -2.86 7.84
N VAL A 316 -11.03 -2.43 8.53
CA VAL A 316 -10.92 -2.53 9.99
C VAL A 316 -11.93 -1.62 10.69
N VAL A 317 -12.07 -0.37 10.27
CA VAL A 317 -13.01 0.58 10.88
C VAL A 317 -14.46 0.14 10.66
N GLU A 318 -14.81 -0.33 9.46
CA GLU A 318 -16.14 -0.86 9.19
C GLU A 318 -16.44 -2.13 10.01
N ALA A 319 -15.45 -3.00 10.19
CA ALA A 319 -15.57 -4.16 11.06
C ALA A 319 -15.81 -3.73 12.53
N LEU A 320 -14.97 -2.81 13.04
CA LEU A 320 -15.10 -2.32 14.41
C LEU A 320 -16.43 -1.59 14.67
N ARG A 321 -16.98 -0.88 13.70
CA ARG A 321 -18.30 -0.24 13.78
C ARG A 321 -19.46 -1.26 13.85
N LYS A 322 -19.27 -2.46 13.28
CA LYS A 322 -20.29 -3.51 13.23
C LYS A 322 -20.19 -4.50 14.40
N LEU A 323 -19.01 -4.66 14.93
CA LEU A 323 -18.73 -5.51 16.09
C LEU A 323 -19.10 -4.78 17.40
N LYS A 324 -19.01 -5.47 18.53
CA LYS A 324 -19.17 -4.86 19.84
C LYS A 324 -18.03 -3.87 20.14
N ALA A 325 -18.27 -2.91 21.00
CA ALA A 325 -17.27 -1.89 21.35
C ALA A 325 -16.01 -2.45 22.03
N ASP A 326 -16.10 -3.64 22.61
CA ASP A 326 -15.01 -4.40 23.26
C ASP A 326 -14.48 -5.55 22.37
N ALA A 327 -14.76 -5.52 21.07
CA ALA A 327 -14.34 -6.56 20.13
C ALA A 327 -12.82 -6.76 20.16
N ASN A 328 -12.41 -8.02 20.23
CA ASN A 328 -11.01 -8.42 20.27
C ASN A 328 -10.49 -8.85 18.87
N ALA A 329 -9.24 -9.30 18.80
CA ALA A 329 -8.61 -9.72 17.56
C ALA A 329 -9.32 -10.91 16.88
N GLU A 330 -9.88 -11.84 17.64
CA GLU A 330 -10.61 -13.00 17.12
C GLU A 330 -11.94 -12.59 16.49
N ASP A 331 -12.67 -11.66 17.14
CA ASP A 331 -13.93 -11.12 16.61
C ASP A 331 -13.67 -10.43 15.26
N LEU A 332 -12.61 -9.61 15.19
CA LEU A 332 -12.22 -8.91 13.97
C LEU A 332 -11.79 -9.88 12.86
N ARG A 333 -10.97 -10.89 13.18
CA ARG A 333 -10.56 -11.94 12.25
C ARG A 333 -11.76 -12.70 11.69
N THR A 334 -12.69 -13.09 12.56
CA THR A 334 -13.91 -13.81 12.19
C THR A 334 -14.79 -12.97 11.27
N TYR A 335 -14.97 -11.69 11.57
CA TYR A 335 -15.73 -10.78 10.72
C TYR A 335 -15.10 -10.65 9.32
N LEU A 336 -13.80 -10.37 9.25
CA LEU A 336 -13.09 -10.19 7.97
C LEU A 336 -13.11 -11.47 7.12
N ARG A 337 -12.93 -12.64 7.73
CA ARG A 337 -12.95 -13.93 7.02
C ARG A 337 -14.26 -14.19 6.28
N GLU A 338 -15.39 -13.74 6.83
CA GLU A 338 -16.71 -13.92 6.22
C GLU A 338 -17.06 -12.83 5.18
N LEU A 339 -16.24 -11.78 5.07
CA LEU A 339 -16.51 -10.63 4.20
C LEU A 339 -16.35 -11.01 2.73
N LYS A 340 -17.38 -10.69 1.92
CA LYS A 340 -17.43 -10.91 0.49
C LYS A 340 -18.05 -9.72 -0.22
N GLY A 341 -17.42 -9.28 -1.31
CA GLY A 341 -17.96 -8.21 -2.16
C GLY A 341 -17.88 -6.83 -1.53
N PHE A 342 -16.95 -6.61 -0.58
CA PHE A 342 -16.76 -5.30 0.01
C PHE A 342 -15.98 -4.40 -0.93
N ALA A 343 -16.56 -3.24 -1.27
CA ALA A 343 -15.96 -2.28 -2.18
C ALA A 343 -14.89 -1.43 -1.47
N GLY A 344 -13.65 -1.56 -1.91
CA GLY A 344 -12.52 -0.68 -1.57
C GLY A 344 -12.07 0.13 -2.78
N VAL A 345 -11.03 0.91 -2.58
CA VAL A 345 -10.37 1.71 -3.62
C VAL A 345 -9.65 0.81 -4.64
N ASN A 346 -9.07 -0.30 -4.15
CA ASN A 346 -8.30 -1.25 -4.96
C ASN A 346 -9.17 -2.34 -5.63
N GLY A 347 -10.48 -2.38 -5.38
CA GLY A 347 -11.40 -3.38 -5.94
C GLY A 347 -12.38 -3.92 -4.93
N TYR A 348 -13.01 -5.05 -5.29
CA TYR A 348 -13.94 -5.75 -4.42
C TYR A 348 -13.23 -6.85 -3.63
N TYR A 349 -13.23 -6.72 -2.30
CA TYR A 349 -12.61 -7.69 -1.40
C TYR A 349 -13.52 -8.90 -1.20
N ASP A 350 -12.97 -10.10 -1.41
CA ASP A 350 -13.61 -11.40 -1.12
C ASP A 350 -12.63 -12.29 -0.34
N PHE A 351 -12.71 -12.24 1.00
CA PHE A 351 -11.84 -13.04 1.87
C PHE A 351 -12.22 -14.52 1.92
N LYS A 352 -13.37 -14.91 1.35
CA LYS A 352 -13.73 -16.33 1.18
C LYS A 352 -13.02 -16.94 -0.01
N ALA A 353 -12.91 -16.19 -1.10
CA ALA A 353 -12.19 -16.62 -2.31
C ALA A 353 -10.67 -16.49 -2.15
N VAL A 354 -10.22 -15.40 -1.54
CA VAL A 354 -8.79 -15.08 -1.35
C VAL A 354 -8.52 -14.81 0.14
N PRO A 355 -8.36 -15.88 0.95
CA PRO A 355 -8.17 -15.75 2.39
C PRO A 355 -7.04 -14.79 2.78
N ASN A 356 -7.29 -13.96 3.80
CA ASN A 356 -6.34 -13.03 4.40
C ASN A 356 -5.77 -11.93 3.46
N ARG A 357 -6.26 -11.85 2.20
CA ARG A 357 -5.88 -10.81 1.21
C ARG A 357 -7.11 -10.14 0.58
N GLY A 358 -8.10 -10.92 0.14
CA GLY A 358 -9.37 -10.44 -0.41
C GLY A 358 -9.32 -9.99 -1.86
N LEU A 359 -8.15 -9.78 -2.46
CA LEU A 359 -7.96 -9.35 -3.85
C LEU A 359 -7.13 -10.38 -4.63
N ASP A 360 -7.49 -10.61 -5.88
CA ASP A 360 -6.81 -11.51 -6.82
C ASP A 360 -6.29 -10.78 -8.07
N GLU A 361 -5.81 -11.54 -9.06
CA GLU A 361 -5.24 -10.99 -10.29
C GLU A 361 -6.24 -10.22 -11.16
N SER A 362 -7.56 -10.44 -11.02
CA SER A 362 -8.59 -9.69 -11.76
C SER A 362 -8.66 -8.22 -11.37
N ASN A 363 -8.01 -7.84 -10.26
CA ASN A 363 -7.88 -6.47 -9.80
C ASN A 363 -6.59 -5.77 -10.33
N VAL A 364 -5.73 -6.49 -11.07
CA VAL A 364 -4.44 -5.94 -11.50
C VAL A 364 -4.51 -5.38 -12.92
N VAL A 365 -4.15 -4.11 -13.04
CA VAL A 365 -3.90 -3.41 -14.30
C VAL A 365 -2.42 -3.03 -14.41
N VAL A 366 -1.95 -2.75 -15.63
CA VAL A 366 -0.64 -2.12 -15.86
C VAL A 366 -0.84 -0.64 -16.09
N THR A 367 -0.05 0.17 -15.39
CA THR A 367 0.00 1.61 -15.54
C THR A 367 1.33 2.03 -16.16
N ARG A 368 1.36 3.20 -16.80
CA ARG A 368 2.56 3.85 -17.30
C ARG A 368 2.68 5.25 -16.71
N TRP A 369 3.88 5.64 -16.32
CA TRP A 369 4.16 7.02 -15.96
C TRP A 369 4.20 7.92 -17.19
N ASP A 370 3.47 9.01 -17.16
CA ASP A 370 3.51 10.08 -18.14
C ASP A 370 4.27 11.28 -17.56
N PRO A 371 5.52 11.53 -17.98
CA PRO A 371 6.32 12.62 -17.44
C PRO A 371 5.80 14.01 -17.87
N ALA A 372 5.08 14.11 -19.00
CA ALA A 372 4.53 15.38 -19.46
C ALA A 372 3.28 15.77 -18.65
N ALA A 373 2.42 14.80 -18.37
CA ALA A 373 1.23 14.99 -17.54
C ALA A 373 1.53 14.95 -16.03
N GLN A 374 2.73 14.51 -15.63
CA GLN A 374 3.07 14.20 -14.22
C GLN A 374 2.00 13.33 -13.56
N ALA A 375 1.61 12.27 -14.26
CA ALA A 375 0.49 11.41 -13.86
C ALA A 375 0.68 9.95 -14.32
N TRP A 376 -0.03 9.06 -13.67
CA TRP A 376 -0.14 7.66 -14.05
C TRP A 376 -1.30 7.48 -15.03
N ALA A 377 -1.06 6.72 -16.11
CA ALA A 377 -2.09 6.32 -17.07
C ALA A 377 -2.27 4.80 -17.03
N VAL A 378 -3.51 4.32 -16.96
CA VAL A 378 -3.83 2.90 -17.09
C VAL A 378 -3.71 2.50 -18.56
N VAL A 379 -2.81 1.56 -18.86
CA VAL A 379 -2.50 1.11 -20.25
C VAL A 379 -2.95 -0.32 -20.53
N SER A 380 -3.54 -1.00 -19.55
CA SER A 380 -4.14 -2.31 -19.73
C SER A 380 -5.54 -2.38 -19.09
N ASP A 381 -6.33 -3.32 -19.53
CA ASP A 381 -7.47 -3.83 -18.76
C ASP A 381 -6.96 -4.79 -17.67
N PRO A 382 -7.83 -5.29 -16.76
CA PRO A 382 -7.48 -6.30 -15.77
C PRO A 382 -6.68 -7.46 -16.37
N LEU A 383 -5.88 -8.13 -15.54
CA LEU A 383 -4.98 -9.22 -15.94
C LEU A 383 -3.80 -8.77 -16.83
N GLY A 384 -3.60 -7.48 -17.04
CA GLY A 384 -2.51 -6.98 -17.90
C GLY A 384 -2.79 -7.06 -19.40
N ILE A 385 -4.04 -7.15 -19.84
CA ILE A 385 -4.43 -7.14 -21.25
C ILE A 385 -4.28 -5.71 -21.79
N PRO A 386 -3.40 -5.42 -22.79
CA PRO A 386 -3.22 -4.07 -23.29
C PRO A 386 -4.53 -3.45 -23.81
N ARG A 387 -4.78 -2.19 -23.46
CA ARG A 387 -5.87 -1.45 -24.07
C ARG A 387 -5.52 -1.11 -25.52
N VAL A 388 -6.49 -1.29 -26.41
CA VAL A 388 -6.40 -0.82 -27.79
C VAL A 388 -6.41 0.71 -27.75
N PRO A 389 -5.48 1.40 -28.46
CA PRO A 389 -5.43 2.87 -28.50
C PRO A 389 -6.71 3.53 -29.01
#